data_c74622167d3b574c814c892ca7abba31
#
_entry.id   c74622167d3b574c814c892ca7abba31
#
_cell.length_a   1.000
_cell.length_b   1.000
_cell.length_c   1.000
_cell.angle_alpha   90.00
_cell.angle_beta   90.00
_cell.angle_gamma   90.00
#
_symmetry.space_group_name_H-M   'P 1'
#
loop_
_entity.id
_entity.type
_entity.pdbx_description
1 polymer ?
#
loop_
_entity_poly.entity_id
_entity_poly.type
_entity_poly.pdbx_seq_one_letter_code
_entity_poly.pdbx_strand_id
1 'polypeptide(L)'
;SQHGITPAHLFLAGTFYAVSRFVNSRNVYISTISNGRSDMRLTNCFGMFVKTLALGIEIEDITSLEFVEKSKAVFTDSIENEIYPYAQLCAKYGYAPNIMYEYQLGVVDNLEIDGKAVVRDYLEMNTAKFKTAVHIEDYKGKPSVVVQYNDALYSGELMRTLAKSVLCAVEHIIENPNGKIRKVSLLDNAAIAQLESFKSTEIAPVKTKLLHKMFEEQVAKTPDRIALSACDGKLTYKELDRLANITANSLIEKGLEKGGKVLILLERTSKFFISLFGILKAGGAFIPSCPDYPKERIDSIIE
;
A
#
# COMPACT_ATOMS: atom_id res chain seq x y z
N SER A 1 5.77 27.65 -15.59
CA SER A 1 5.44 27.94 -17.01
C SER A 1 6.60 27.69 -18.00
N GLN A 2 7.82 27.33 -17.58
CA GLN A 2 8.94 27.04 -18.49
C GLN A 2 8.71 25.80 -19.39
N HIS A 3 7.86 24.86 -18.97
CA HIS A 3 7.55 23.62 -19.72
C HIS A 3 6.13 23.63 -20.34
N GLY A 4 5.41 24.75 -20.34
CA GLY A 4 4.03 24.82 -20.81
C GLY A 4 3.07 23.89 -20.02
N ILE A 5 3.41 23.60 -18.77
CA ILE A 5 2.61 22.81 -17.83
C ILE A 5 1.61 23.76 -17.16
N THR A 6 0.35 23.34 -17.14
CA THR A 6 -0.74 24.05 -16.45
C THR A 6 -1.12 23.29 -15.18
N PRO A 7 -1.84 23.92 -14.23
CA PRO A 7 -2.39 23.21 -13.07
C PRO A 7 -3.25 21.99 -13.47
N ALA A 8 -3.99 22.07 -14.58
CA ALA A 8 -4.77 20.94 -15.09
C ALA A 8 -3.90 19.70 -15.35
N HIS A 9 -2.70 19.89 -15.92
CA HIS A 9 -1.77 18.78 -16.20
C HIS A 9 -1.20 18.20 -14.89
N LEU A 10 -0.94 19.02 -13.87
CA LEU A 10 -0.48 18.58 -12.56
C LEU A 10 -1.54 17.73 -11.85
N PHE A 11 -2.77 18.19 -11.82
CA PHE A 11 -3.87 17.43 -11.22
C PHE A 11 -4.19 16.16 -12.00
N LEU A 12 -4.09 16.18 -13.32
CA LEU A 12 -4.22 14.98 -14.14
C LEU A 12 -3.16 13.94 -13.78
N ALA A 13 -1.89 14.35 -13.71
CA ALA A 13 -0.79 13.48 -13.33
C ALA A 13 -0.96 12.96 -11.89
N GLY A 14 -1.32 13.81 -10.93
CA GLY A 14 -1.64 13.42 -9.56
C GLY A 14 -2.78 12.40 -9.49
N THR A 15 -3.83 12.59 -10.29
CA THR A 15 -4.96 11.65 -10.37
C THR A 15 -4.53 10.31 -10.96
N PHE A 16 -3.77 10.30 -12.06
CA PHE A 16 -3.24 9.06 -12.63
C PHE A 16 -2.41 8.29 -11.60
N TYR A 17 -1.51 8.99 -10.90
CA TYR A 17 -0.64 8.35 -9.92
C TYR A 17 -1.44 7.83 -8.72
N ALA A 18 -2.35 8.64 -8.16
CA ALA A 18 -3.19 8.20 -7.06
C ALA A 18 -4.01 6.96 -7.44
N VAL A 19 -4.70 6.98 -8.59
CA VAL A 19 -5.49 5.85 -9.08
C VAL A 19 -4.60 4.61 -9.25
N SER A 20 -3.39 4.74 -9.82
CA SER A 20 -2.47 3.61 -9.99
C SER A 20 -2.16 2.90 -8.68
N ARG A 21 -2.01 3.66 -7.61
CA ARG A 21 -1.74 3.11 -6.27
C ARG A 21 -2.96 2.45 -5.64
N PHE A 22 -4.16 3.02 -5.85
CA PHE A 22 -5.41 2.45 -5.36
C PHE A 22 -5.77 1.13 -6.05
N VAL A 23 -5.55 1.04 -7.38
CA VAL A 23 -5.81 -0.20 -8.13
C VAL A 23 -4.62 -1.15 -8.19
N ASN A 24 -3.49 -0.76 -7.61
CA ASN A 24 -2.22 -1.51 -7.64
C ASN A 24 -1.81 -1.92 -9.05
N SER A 25 -1.94 -1.01 -10.01
CA SER A 25 -1.59 -1.24 -11.41
C SER A 25 -0.68 -0.13 -11.94
N ARG A 26 0.28 -0.51 -12.78
CA ARG A 26 1.07 0.48 -13.54
C ARG A 26 0.29 1.07 -14.71
N ASN A 27 -0.62 0.32 -15.28
CA ASN A 27 -1.45 0.77 -16.39
C ASN A 27 -2.75 1.34 -15.84
N VAL A 28 -2.98 2.63 -16.10
CA VAL A 28 -4.15 3.36 -15.64
C VAL A 28 -4.92 3.90 -16.82
N TYR A 29 -6.22 3.65 -16.80
CA TYR A 29 -7.17 4.14 -17.80
C TYR A 29 -8.25 4.93 -17.09
N ILE A 30 -8.41 6.20 -17.48
CA ILE A 30 -9.47 7.09 -17.00
C ILE A 30 -10.17 7.74 -18.18
N SER A 31 -11.34 8.29 -17.95
CA SER A 31 -12.04 9.12 -18.93
C SER A 31 -11.88 10.60 -18.57
N THR A 32 -11.97 11.45 -19.56
CA THR A 32 -12.11 12.91 -19.37
C THR A 32 -13.09 13.46 -20.38
N ILE A 33 -13.34 14.77 -20.30
CA ILE A 33 -14.21 15.46 -21.25
C ILE A 33 -13.41 16.51 -22.05
N SER A 34 -13.81 16.69 -23.32
CA SER A 34 -13.47 17.83 -24.13
C SER A 34 -14.74 18.65 -24.37
N ASN A 35 -14.60 19.97 -24.54
CA ASN A 35 -15.70 20.83 -24.95
C ASN A 35 -16.15 20.57 -26.42
N GLY A 36 -15.36 19.81 -27.17
CA GLY A 36 -15.64 19.44 -28.57
C GLY A 36 -15.62 20.64 -29.53
N ARG A 37 -14.98 21.73 -29.14
CA ARG A 37 -14.90 22.99 -29.90
C ARG A 37 -13.48 23.32 -30.34
N SER A 38 -12.71 22.32 -30.69
CA SER A 38 -11.35 22.46 -31.22
C SER A 38 -11.35 23.16 -32.58
N ASP A 39 -12.45 23.11 -33.34
CA ASP A 39 -12.64 23.90 -34.55
C ASP A 39 -13.21 25.29 -34.18
N MET A 40 -12.48 26.35 -34.54
CA MET A 40 -12.90 27.74 -34.25
C MET A 40 -14.28 28.10 -34.82
N ARG A 41 -14.74 27.44 -35.89
CA ARG A 41 -16.09 27.63 -36.45
C ARG A 41 -17.20 27.22 -35.47
N LEU A 42 -16.91 26.35 -34.52
CA LEU A 42 -17.85 25.85 -33.53
C LEU A 42 -17.93 26.73 -32.28
N THR A 43 -17.03 27.72 -32.12
CA THR A 43 -16.95 28.54 -30.90
C THR A 43 -18.25 29.21 -30.55
N ASN A 44 -18.97 29.76 -31.55
CA ASN A 44 -20.23 30.48 -31.40
C ASN A 44 -21.45 29.65 -31.77
N CYS A 45 -21.30 28.35 -32.00
CA CYS A 45 -22.42 27.47 -32.36
C CYS A 45 -23.18 27.04 -31.11
N PHE A 46 -24.51 27.09 -31.16
CA PHE A 46 -25.34 26.44 -30.13
C PHE A 46 -25.39 24.94 -30.35
N GLY A 47 -25.25 24.18 -29.27
CA GLY A 47 -25.37 22.73 -29.32
C GLY A 47 -24.53 22.00 -28.29
N MET A 48 -24.79 20.72 -28.12
CA MET A 48 -24.00 19.80 -27.24
C MET A 48 -22.83 19.24 -28.03
N PHE A 49 -21.66 19.80 -27.82
CA PHE A 49 -20.42 19.38 -28.48
C PHE A 49 -19.50 18.57 -27.56
N VAL A 50 -19.82 18.50 -26.26
CA VAL A 50 -19.00 17.82 -25.26
C VAL A 50 -18.77 16.36 -25.66
N LYS A 51 -17.52 15.96 -25.64
CA LYS A 51 -17.07 14.59 -25.98
C LYS A 51 -16.40 13.96 -24.76
N THR A 52 -16.61 12.66 -24.59
CA THR A 52 -15.85 11.84 -23.64
C THR A 52 -14.61 11.31 -24.34
N LEU A 53 -13.45 11.43 -23.68
CA LEU A 53 -12.18 10.94 -24.15
C LEU A 53 -11.68 9.85 -23.21
N ALA A 54 -10.95 8.86 -23.76
CA ALA A 54 -10.24 7.87 -22.98
C ALA A 54 -8.76 8.25 -22.87
N LEU A 55 -8.22 8.22 -21.68
CA LEU A 55 -6.82 8.46 -21.38
C LEU A 55 -6.20 7.20 -20.81
N GLY A 56 -5.05 6.78 -21.35
CA GLY A 56 -4.30 5.64 -20.86
C GLY A 56 -2.83 5.99 -20.63
N ILE A 57 -2.29 5.64 -19.46
CA ILE A 57 -0.90 5.91 -19.12
C ILE A 57 -0.27 4.72 -18.39
N GLU A 58 1.01 4.47 -18.67
CA GLU A 58 1.82 3.56 -17.88
C GLU A 58 2.71 4.35 -16.91
N ILE A 59 2.71 3.93 -15.64
CA ILE A 59 3.58 4.49 -14.59
C ILE A 59 4.97 3.86 -14.67
N GLU A 60 5.86 4.54 -15.35
CA GLU A 60 7.26 4.16 -15.52
C GLU A 60 8.15 4.66 -14.36
N ASP A 61 9.42 4.23 -14.36
CA ASP A 61 10.41 4.72 -13.38
C ASP A 61 11.09 6.01 -13.87
N ILE A 62 10.30 7.06 -14.09
CA ILE A 62 10.71 8.38 -14.56
C ILE A 62 10.58 9.42 -13.45
N THR A 63 11.07 10.63 -13.68
CA THR A 63 10.92 11.75 -12.74
C THR A 63 9.47 12.22 -12.69
N SER A 64 9.11 12.93 -11.61
CA SER A 64 7.79 13.55 -11.45
C SER A 64 7.49 14.53 -12.60
N LEU A 65 8.46 15.31 -13.03
CA LEU A 65 8.32 16.25 -14.13
C LEU A 65 8.06 15.53 -15.47
N GLU A 66 8.89 14.53 -15.81
CA GLU A 66 8.69 13.68 -17.01
C GLU A 66 7.32 13.02 -17.01
N PHE A 67 6.83 12.61 -15.84
CA PHE A 67 5.49 12.02 -15.71
C PHE A 67 4.37 13.02 -15.98
N VAL A 68 4.51 14.28 -15.52
CA VAL A 68 3.56 15.35 -15.85
C VAL A 68 3.56 15.66 -17.34
N GLU A 69 4.75 15.72 -17.97
CA GLU A 69 4.88 15.93 -19.42
C GLU A 69 4.25 14.78 -20.21
N LYS A 70 4.45 13.53 -19.79
CA LYS A 70 3.80 12.36 -20.37
C LYS A 70 2.28 12.42 -20.21
N SER A 71 1.78 12.82 -19.05
CA SER A 71 0.35 12.99 -18.80
C SER A 71 -0.26 14.06 -19.69
N LYS A 72 0.45 15.19 -19.89
CA LYS A 72 0.08 16.25 -20.83
C LYS A 72 0.02 15.73 -22.27
N ALA A 73 1.03 14.97 -22.71
CA ALA A 73 1.07 14.39 -24.06
C ALA A 73 -0.13 13.47 -24.30
N VAL A 74 -0.43 12.56 -23.37
CA VAL A 74 -1.59 11.67 -23.45
C VAL A 74 -2.91 12.45 -23.57
N PHE A 75 -3.05 13.54 -22.81
CA PHE A 75 -4.24 14.39 -22.87
C PHE A 75 -4.34 15.12 -24.23
N THR A 76 -3.23 15.68 -24.72
CA THR A 76 -3.17 16.39 -26.01
C THR A 76 -3.51 15.44 -27.16
N ASP A 77 -2.89 14.27 -27.21
CA ASP A 77 -3.13 13.25 -28.23
C ASP A 77 -4.62 12.82 -28.24
N SER A 78 -5.24 12.73 -27.08
CA SER A 78 -6.67 12.39 -26.97
C SER A 78 -7.58 13.49 -27.50
N ILE A 79 -7.22 14.76 -27.32
CA ILE A 79 -7.96 15.90 -27.90
C ILE A 79 -7.79 15.94 -29.41
N GLU A 80 -6.58 15.74 -29.92
CA GLU A 80 -6.33 15.69 -31.38
C GLU A 80 -7.14 14.59 -32.08
N ASN A 81 -7.41 13.49 -31.35
CA ASN A 81 -8.19 12.35 -31.84
C ASN A 81 -9.66 12.37 -31.35
N GLU A 82 -10.18 13.46 -30.84
CA GLU A 82 -11.53 13.54 -30.25
C GLU A 82 -12.68 13.28 -31.24
N ILE A 83 -12.39 13.22 -32.55
CA ILE A 83 -13.36 12.85 -33.59
C ILE A 83 -13.75 11.38 -33.45
N TYR A 84 -12.87 10.51 -32.95
CA TYR A 84 -13.20 9.08 -32.81
C TYR A 84 -14.21 8.88 -31.67
N PRO A 85 -15.39 8.27 -31.94
CA PRO A 85 -16.43 8.14 -30.93
C PRO A 85 -16.02 7.25 -29.76
N TYR A 86 -16.12 7.77 -28.54
CA TYR A 86 -15.78 7.04 -27.30
C TYR A 86 -16.49 5.69 -27.18
N ALA A 87 -17.78 5.61 -27.57
CA ALA A 87 -18.54 4.37 -27.52
C ALA A 87 -17.97 3.29 -28.47
N GLN A 88 -17.48 3.70 -29.64
CA GLN A 88 -16.83 2.76 -30.59
C GLN A 88 -15.48 2.29 -30.06
N LEU A 89 -14.72 3.18 -29.40
CA LEU A 89 -13.47 2.83 -28.74
C LEU A 89 -13.72 1.76 -27.67
N CYS A 90 -14.68 2.01 -26.78
CA CYS A 90 -15.04 1.07 -25.72
C CYS A 90 -15.52 -0.28 -26.27
N ALA A 91 -16.34 -0.28 -27.32
CA ALA A 91 -16.81 -1.50 -27.96
C ALA A 91 -15.67 -2.29 -28.61
N LYS A 92 -14.74 -1.60 -29.28
CA LYS A 92 -13.58 -2.22 -29.95
C LYS A 92 -12.67 -2.95 -28.97
N TYR A 93 -12.45 -2.40 -27.80
CA TYR A 93 -11.52 -2.97 -26.79
C TYR A 93 -12.24 -3.74 -25.66
N GLY A 94 -13.58 -3.78 -25.68
CA GLY A 94 -14.38 -4.43 -24.64
C GLY A 94 -14.20 -3.83 -23.23
N TYR A 95 -13.80 -2.57 -23.15
CA TYR A 95 -13.48 -1.90 -21.90
C TYR A 95 -13.89 -0.43 -21.92
N ALA A 96 -14.52 0.02 -20.86
CA ALA A 96 -14.81 1.43 -20.59
C ALA A 96 -14.21 1.83 -19.23
N PRO A 97 -13.39 2.89 -19.16
CA PRO A 97 -12.90 3.42 -17.89
C PRO A 97 -14.03 3.76 -16.94
N ASN A 98 -13.89 3.36 -15.68
CA ASN A 98 -14.90 3.58 -14.64
C ASN A 98 -14.69 4.89 -13.88
N ILE A 99 -13.56 5.57 -14.13
CA ILE A 99 -13.15 6.79 -13.45
C ILE A 99 -13.17 7.93 -14.46
N MET A 100 -13.87 9.00 -14.13
CA MET A 100 -13.89 10.27 -14.87
C MET A 100 -12.96 11.26 -14.15
N TYR A 101 -12.20 12.03 -14.91
CA TYR A 101 -11.44 13.19 -14.45
C TYR A 101 -11.97 14.44 -15.12
N GLU A 102 -12.27 15.46 -14.34
CA GLU A 102 -12.73 16.75 -14.82
C GLU A 102 -11.99 17.89 -14.13
N TYR A 103 -11.52 18.85 -14.93
CA TYR A 103 -10.87 20.04 -14.44
C TYR A 103 -11.72 21.27 -14.78
N GLN A 104 -12.29 21.95 -13.78
CA GLN A 104 -13.28 23.02 -13.95
C GLN A 104 -12.89 24.30 -13.19
N LEU A 105 -11.60 24.58 -13.03
CA LEU A 105 -11.18 25.84 -12.40
C LEU A 105 -11.45 27.02 -13.34
N GLY A 106 -12.05 28.08 -12.78
CA GLY A 106 -12.32 29.33 -13.49
C GLY A 106 -13.50 29.32 -14.48
N VAL A 107 -14.26 28.21 -14.54
CA VAL A 107 -15.37 28.09 -15.51
C VAL A 107 -16.59 28.93 -15.13
N VAL A 108 -16.76 29.25 -13.85
CA VAL A 108 -17.94 29.97 -13.33
C VAL A 108 -17.58 31.22 -12.50
N ASP A 109 -16.29 31.55 -12.44
CA ASP A 109 -15.83 32.71 -11.69
C ASP A 109 -16.25 33.98 -12.41
N ASN A 110 -16.94 34.89 -11.69
CA ASN A 110 -17.41 36.19 -12.18
C ASN A 110 -18.62 36.16 -13.18
N LEU A 111 -19.46 35.11 -13.10
CA LEU A 111 -20.72 35.16 -13.81
C LEU A 111 -21.67 36.18 -13.12
N GLU A 112 -22.11 37.17 -13.86
CA GLU A 112 -23.11 38.14 -13.42
C GLU A 112 -24.36 38.05 -14.30
N ILE A 113 -25.54 38.13 -13.67
CA ILE A 113 -26.82 38.26 -14.36
C ILE A 113 -27.47 39.54 -13.83
N ASP A 114 -27.73 40.48 -14.71
CA ASP A 114 -28.30 41.81 -14.38
C ASP A 114 -27.51 42.55 -13.27
N GLY A 115 -26.15 42.49 -13.34
CA GLY A 115 -25.27 43.14 -12.38
C GLY A 115 -25.22 42.46 -11.00
N LYS A 116 -25.81 41.27 -10.86
CA LYS A 116 -25.73 40.46 -9.64
C LYS A 116 -24.82 39.26 -9.84
N ALA A 117 -23.87 39.13 -8.93
CA ALA A 117 -23.00 37.97 -8.93
C ALA A 117 -23.81 36.67 -8.75
N VAL A 118 -23.54 35.68 -9.59
CA VAL A 118 -24.12 34.34 -9.47
C VAL A 118 -23.39 33.57 -8.37
N VAL A 119 -24.14 33.11 -7.39
CA VAL A 119 -23.64 32.23 -6.33
C VAL A 119 -23.81 30.80 -6.80
N ARG A 120 -22.71 30.04 -6.85
CA ARG A 120 -22.73 28.63 -7.16
C ARG A 120 -23.23 27.86 -5.92
N ASP A 121 -24.29 27.10 -6.09
CA ASP A 121 -24.77 26.17 -5.08
C ASP A 121 -24.69 24.71 -5.59
N TYR A 122 -24.38 23.79 -4.71
CA TYR A 122 -24.26 22.37 -5.04
C TYR A 122 -25.59 21.67 -4.76
N LEU A 123 -26.20 21.16 -5.80
CA LEU A 123 -27.31 20.23 -5.64
C LEU A 123 -26.76 18.81 -5.50
N GLU A 124 -27.13 18.16 -4.41
CA GLU A 124 -26.85 16.73 -4.27
C GLU A 124 -27.59 15.94 -5.36
N MET A 125 -26.83 15.26 -6.20
CA MET A 125 -27.40 14.40 -7.24
C MET A 125 -27.34 12.94 -6.79
N ASN A 126 -28.49 12.28 -6.74
CA ASN A 126 -28.62 10.86 -6.35
C ASN A 126 -28.20 9.88 -7.46
N THR A 127 -27.62 10.36 -8.54
CA THR A 127 -27.18 9.54 -9.68
C THR A 127 -25.80 9.96 -10.14
N ALA A 128 -24.92 8.99 -10.39
CA ALA A 128 -23.61 9.20 -10.97
C ALA A 128 -23.51 8.54 -12.35
N LYS A 129 -23.00 9.27 -13.33
CA LYS A 129 -22.82 8.79 -14.70
C LYS A 129 -21.66 7.79 -14.78
N PHE A 130 -20.64 7.94 -13.95
CA PHE A 130 -19.48 7.07 -13.80
C PHE A 130 -19.47 6.43 -12.42
N LYS A 131 -18.78 5.30 -12.25
CA LYS A 131 -18.63 4.69 -10.93
C LYS A 131 -17.91 5.60 -9.95
N THR A 132 -16.95 6.39 -10.46
CA THR A 132 -16.23 7.43 -9.72
C THR A 132 -15.89 8.58 -10.66
N ALA A 133 -16.06 9.81 -10.20
CA ALA A 133 -15.60 11.01 -10.90
C ALA A 133 -14.77 11.88 -9.95
N VAL A 134 -13.60 12.30 -10.43
CA VAL A 134 -12.68 13.20 -9.73
C VAL A 134 -12.77 14.55 -10.38
N HIS A 135 -13.37 15.51 -9.70
CA HIS A 135 -13.54 16.89 -10.15
C HIS A 135 -12.50 17.77 -9.45
N ILE A 136 -11.81 18.57 -10.24
CA ILE A 136 -10.93 19.62 -9.72
C ILE A 136 -11.69 20.94 -9.90
N GLU A 137 -12.07 21.53 -8.78
CA GLU A 137 -12.93 22.70 -8.75
C GLU A 137 -12.30 23.83 -7.92
N ASP A 138 -12.74 25.06 -8.13
CA ASP A 138 -12.41 26.15 -7.23
C ASP A 138 -13.34 26.15 -6.01
N TYR A 139 -12.76 26.19 -4.84
CA TYR A 139 -13.47 26.42 -3.60
C TYR A 139 -12.82 27.60 -2.86
N LYS A 140 -13.49 28.74 -2.89
CA LYS A 140 -13.03 29.98 -2.24
C LYS A 140 -11.63 30.42 -2.71
N GLY A 141 -11.37 30.37 -4.01
CA GLY A 141 -10.10 30.76 -4.62
C GLY A 141 -8.97 29.72 -4.45
N LYS A 142 -9.30 28.49 -4.07
CA LYS A 142 -8.34 27.40 -3.93
C LYS A 142 -8.79 26.16 -4.70
N PRO A 143 -7.87 25.51 -5.42
CA PRO A 143 -8.18 24.22 -6.03
C PRO A 143 -8.59 23.19 -4.97
N SER A 144 -9.70 22.53 -5.19
CA SER A 144 -10.20 21.45 -4.35
C SER A 144 -10.49 20.21 -5.18
N VAL A 145 -10.36 19.05 -4.55
CA VAL A 145 -10.66 17.76 -5.15
C VAL A 145 -11.99 17.26 -4.60
N VAL A 146 -12.99 17.18 -5.46
CA VAL A 146 -14.31 16.63 -5.15
C VAL A 146 -14.43 15.27 -5.82
N VAL A 147 -14.83 14.25 -5.06
CA VAL A 147 -15.01 12.90 -5.60
C VAL A 147 -16.48 12.52 -5.51
N GLN A 148 -17.11 12.40 -6.68
CA GLN A 148 -18.44 11.81 -6.82
C GLN A 148 -18.29 10.32 -7.05
N TYR A 149 -19.07 9.49 -6.38
CA TYR A 149 -18.93 8.05 -6.45
C TYR A 149 -20.24 7.30 -6.23
N ASN A 150 -20.28 6.04 -6.67
CA ASN A 150 -21.38 5.14 -6.38
C ASN A 150 -21.17 4.52 -4.98
N ASP A 151 -22.01 4.87 -4.03
CA ASP A 151 -21.94 4.45 -2.62
C ASP A 151 -22.27 2.97 -2.40
N ALA A 152 -22.95 2.33 -3.35
CA ALA A 152 -23.13 0.88 -3.35
C ALA A 152 -21.82 0.11 -3.68
N LEU A 153 -20.81 0.78 -4.28
CA LEU A 153 -19.54 0.17 -4.68
C LEU A 153 -18.38 0.60 -3.78
N TYR A 154 -18.40 1.82 -3.26
CA TYR A 154 -17.26 2.41 -2.57
C TYR A 154 -17.68 3.10 -1.27
N SER A 155 -16.89 2.96 -0.22
CA SER A 155 -17.12 3.69 1.03
C SER A 155 -16.69 5.16 0.92
N GLY A 156 -17.39 6.05 1.64
CA GLY A 156 -17.01 7.46 1.71
C GLY A 156 -15.62 7.70 2.29
N GLU A 157 -15.14 6.82 3.16
CA GLU A 157 -13.79 6.89 3.72
C GLU A 157 -12.72 6.62 2.64
N LEU A 158 -12.93 5.59 1.82
CA LEU A 158 -12.04 5.27 0.70
C LEU A 158 -11.98 6.43 -0.29
N MET A 159 -13.13 7.03 -0.63
CA MET A 159 -13.18 8.13 -1.60
C MET A 159 -12.59 9.44 -1.04
N ARG A 160 -12.75 9.71 0.26
CA ARG A 160 -12.03 10.81 0.92
C ARG A 160 -10.52 10.58 0.90
N THR A 161 -10.08 9.35 1.10
CA THR A 161 -8.66 8.98 1.00
C THR A 161 -8.14 9.18 -0.42
N LEU A 162 -8.91 8.83 -1.45
CA LEU A 162 -8.54 9.09 -2.85
C LEU A 162 -8.37 10.59 -3.11
N ALA A 163 -9.34 11.42 -2.68
CA ALA A 163 -9.25 12.88 -2.85
C ALA A 163 -7.98 13.47 -2.20
N LYS A 164 -7.70 13.08 -0.96
CA LYS A 164 -6.48 13.49 -0.25
C LYS A 164 -5.22 13.00 -0.96
N SER A 165 -5.21 11.77 -1.45
CA SER A 165 -4.07 11.19 -2.17
C SER A 165 -3.76 11.95 -3.46
N VAL A 166 -4.77 12.44 -4.17
CA VAL A 166 -4.57 13.31 -5.36
C VAL A 166 -3.89 14.61 -4.96
N LEU A 167 -4.33 15.26 -3.87
CA LEU A 167 -3.69 16.48 -3.37
C LEU A 167 -2.24 16.24 -2.93
N CYS A 168 -2.00 15.21 -2.13
CA CYS A 168 -0.65 14.84 -1.70
C CYS A 168 0.27 14.52 -2.88
N ALA A 169 -0.24 13.85 -3.92
CA ALA A 169 0.54 13.59 -5.12
C ALA A 169 0.94 14.89 -5.83
N VAL A 170 -0.01 15.82 -6.00
CA VAL A 170 0.25 17.12 -6.64
C VAL A 170 1.29 17.94 -5.86
N GLU A 171 1.13 18.03 -4.53
CA GLU A 171 2.08 18.72 -3.65
C GLU A 171 3.49 18.15 -3.78
N HIS A 172 3.64 16.82 -3.67
CA HIS A 172 4.93 16.15 -3.80
C HIS A 172 5.58 16.32 -5.19
N ILE A 173 4.77 16.29 -6.26
CA ILE A 173 5.25 16.51 -7.63
C ILE A 173 5.81 17.93 -7.75
N ILE A 174 5.15 18.92 -7.16
CA ILE A 174 5.59 20.33 -7.18
C ILE A 174 6.87 20.52 -6.35
N GLU A 175 6.91 19.94 -5.15
CA GLU A 175 8.06 20.07 -4.25
C GLU A 175 9.31 19.33 -4.76
N ASN A 176 9.13 18.21 -5.45
CA ASN A 176 10.23 17.37 -5.90
C ASN A 176 10.09 16.92 -7.37
N PRO A 177 10.15 17.86 -8.34
CA PRO A 177 9.92 17.57 -9.76
C PRO A 177 10.95 16.60 -10.35
N ASN A 178 12.18 16.60 -9.84
CA ASN A 178 13.28 15.72 -10.30
C ASN A 178 13.32 14.39 -9.55
N GLY A 179 12.49 14.21 -8.52
CA GLY A 179 12.34 12.95 -7.80
C GLY A 179 11.60 11.91 -8.65
N LYS A 180 11.85 10.62 -8.37
CA LYS A 180 11.14 9.54 -9.06
C LYS A 180 9.65 9.53 -8.68
N ILE A 181 8.76 9.50 -9.69
CA ILE A 181 7.30 9.48 -9.47
C ILE A 181 6.87 8.32 -8.56
N ARG A 182 7.49 7.17 -8.68
CA ARG A 182 7.17 5.98 -7.86
C ARG A 182 7.50 6.14 -6.37
N LYS A 183 8.28 7.17 -5.98
CA LYS A 183 8.62 7.50 -4.59
C LYS A 183 7.72 8.57 -4.00
N VAL A 184 6.81 9.15 -4.78
CA VAL A 184 5.85 10.13 -4.31
C VAL A 184 4.95 9.53 -3.22
N SER A 185 4.87 10.17 -2.08
CA SER A 185 3.98 9.78 -0.99
C SER A 185 2.55 10.26 -1.29
N LEU A 186 1.58 9.38 -1.03
CA LEU A 186 0.15 9.71 -1.10
C LEU A 186 -0.47 9.90 0.29
N LEU A 187 0.36 9.87 1.34
CA LEU A 187 -0.08 9.94 2.72
C LEU A 187 0.07 11.36 3.25
N ASP A 188 -0.98 11.90 3.82
CA ASP A 188 -0.92 13.11 4.62
C ASP A 188 -0.27 12.86 5.99
N ASN A 189 0.07 13.92 6.72
CA ASN A 189 0.70 13.81 8.03
C ASN A 189 -0.15 13.02 9.04
N ALA A 190 -1.47 13.09 8.94
CA ALA A 190 -2.38 12.34 9.81
C ALA A 190 -2.31 10.83 9.54
N ALA A 191 -2.28 10.44 8.26
CA ALA A 191 -2.13 9.02 7.86
C ALA A 191 -0.75 8.48 8.27
N ILE A 192 0.31 9.27 8.14
CA ILE A 192 1.65 8.90 8.60
C ILE A 192 1.66 8.70 10.11
N ALA A 193 1.09 9.63 10.89
CA ALA A 193 1.00 9.51 12.34
C ALA A 193 0.19 8.27 12.77
N GLN A 194 -0.88 7.95 12.05
CA GLN A 194 -1.67 6.74 12.29
C GLN A 194 -0.85 5.46 12.04
N LEU A 195 -0.08 5.41 10.94
CA LEU A 195 0.81 4.27 10.66
C LEU A 195 1.89 4.12 11.73
N GLU A 196 2.48 5.22 12.19
CA GLU A 196 3.46 5.17 13.27
C GLU A 196 2.82 4.70 14.59
N SER A 197 1.57 5.08 14.88
CA SER A 197 0.85 4.59 16.06
C SER A 197 0.66 3.07 16.06
N PHE A 198 0.51 2.45 14.88
CA PHE A 198 0.41 1.00 14.75
C PHE A 198 1.76 0.30 14.99
N LYS A 199 2.88 0.98 14.79
CA LYS A 199 4.23 0.45 15.05
C LYS A 199 4.62 0.54 16.52
N SER A 200 3.96 1.39 17.30
CA SER A 200 4.27 1.61 18.73
C SER A 200 3.78 0.45 19.61
N THR A 201 4.16 -0.77 19.25
CA THR A 201 4.18 -1.89 20.18
C THR A 201 5.47 -1.81 20.99
N GLU A 202 5.60 -0.81 21.84
CA GLU A 202 6.65 -0.78 22.84
C GLU A 202 6.41 -1.94 23.82
N ILE A 203 6.93 -3.08 23.48
CA ILE A 203 7.20 -4.13 24.45
C ILE A 203 8.39 -3.58 25.25
N ALA A 204 8.17 -3.25 26.53
CA ALA A 204 9.26 -2.91 27.43
C ALA A 204 10.40 -3.93 27.21
N PRO A 205 11.66 -3.49 27.01
CA PRO A 205 12.74 -4.39 26.71
C PRO A 205 12.77 -5.47 27.80
N VAL A 206 12.51 -6.70 27.40
CA VAL A 206 12.65 -7.87 28.29
C VAL A 206 14.10 -7.79 28.79
N LYS A 207 14.28 -7.55 30.08
CA LYS A 207 15.62 -7.62 30.68
C LYS A 207 16.25 -8.88 30.15
N THR A 208 17.43 -8.78 29.55
CA THR A 208 18.13 -9.85 28.83
C THR A 208 18.35 -11.05 29.78
N LYS A 209 17.34 -11.90 29.88
CA LYS A 209 17.43 -13.19 30.58
C LYS A 209 17.67 -14.28 29.56
N LEU A 210 18.53 -15.22 29.89
CA LEU A 210 18.73 -16.42 29.09
C LEU A 210 17.44 -17.26 29.08
N LEU A 211 17.11 -17.83 27.93
CA LEU A 211 15.87 -18.59 27.74
C LEU A 211 15.68 -19.70 28.77
N HIS A 212 16.75 -20.49 29.06
CA HIS A 212 16.68 -21.51 30.06
C HIS A 212 16.49 -20.98 31.49
N LYS A 213 16.97 -19.75 31.79
CA LYS A 213 16.70 -19.12 33.08
C LYS A 213 15.25 -18.70 33.24
N MET A 214 14.64 -18.20 32.16
CA MET A 214 13.21 -17.90 32.17
C MET A 214 12.38 -19.17 32.36
N PHE A 215 12.78 -20.27 31.73
CA PHE A 215 12.17 -21.60 31.94
C PHE A 215 12.30 -22.06 33.38
N GLU A 216 13.48 -22.00 33.98
CA GLU A 216 13.73 -22.37 35.40
C GLU A 216 12.88 -21.56 36.38
N GLU A 217 12.74 -20.27 36.13
CA GLU A 217 11.84 -19.39 36.92
C GLU A 217 10.36 -19.84 36.81
N GLN A 218 9.94 -20.28 35.62
CA GLN A 218 8.60 -20.80 35.45
C GLN A 218 8.40 -22.19 36.12
N VAL A 219 9.41 -23.03 36.07
CA VAL A 219 9.43 -24.30 36.81
C VAL A 219 9.23 -24.05 38.31
N ALA A 220 9.95 -23.09 38.88
CA ALA A 220 9.79 -22.72 40.29
C ALA A 220 8.39 -22.20 40.67
N LYS A 221 7.74 -21.50 39.73
CA LYS A 221 6.38 -20.91 39.95
C LYS A 221 5.27 -21.94 39.82
N THR A 222 5.38 -22.83 38.84
CA THR A 222 4.28 -23.77 38.48
C THR A 222 4.81 -25.17 38.15
N PRO A 223 5.46 -25.89 39.08
CA PRO A 223 6.16 -27.15 38.78
C PRO A 223 5.27 -28.25 38.24
N ASP A 224 4.03 -28.34 38.74
CA ASP A 224 3.12 -29.46 38.43
C ASP A 224 2.19 -29.15 37.24
N ARG A 225 2.25 -27.91 36.66
CA ARG A 225 1.51 -27.62 35.44
C ARG A 225 2.13 -28.29 34.21
N ILE A 226 1.29 -28.66 33.25
CA ILE A 226 1.73 -29.19 31.96
C ILE A 226 2.55 -28.11 31.24
N ALA A 227 3.81 -28.39 30.96
CA ALA A 227 4.71 -27.53 30.18
C ALA A 227 4.70 -27.92 28.70
N LEU A 228 4.54 -29.19 28.39
CA LEU A 228 4.62 -29.73 27.05
C LEU A 228 3.55 -30.81 26.85
N SER A 229 2.87 -30.72 25.68
CA SER A 229 1.99 -31.80 25.20
C SER A 229 2.41 -32.12 23.77
N ALA A 230 2.93 -33.35 23.58
CA ALA A 230 3.42 -33.86 22.31
C ALA A 230 2.73 -35.19 21.96
N CYS A 231 3.01 -35.74 20.79
CA CYS A 231 2.43 -37.00 20.33
C CYS A 231 2.83 -38.20 21.22
N ASP A 232 3.98 -38.14 21.89
CA ASP A 232 4.55 -39.13 22.78
C ASP A 232 4.18 -38.91 24.27
N GLY A 233 3.33 -37.94 24.60
CA GLY A 233 2.87 -37.74 25.95
C GLY A 233 2.87 -36.29 26.41
N LYS A 234 2.64 -36.11 27.71
CA LYS A 234 2.62 -34.80 28.39
C LYS A 234 3.68 -34.79 29.48
N LEU A 235 4.37 -33.66 29.61
CA LEU A 235 5.34 -33.41 30.67
C LEU A 235 4.96 -32.17 31.46
N THR A 236 5.10 -32.26 32.79
CA THR A 236 5.02 -31.07 33.65
C THR A 236 6.30 -30.26 33.55
N TYR A 237 6.26 -29.01 34.04
CA TYR A 237 7.46 -28.17 34.10
C TYR A 237 8.59 -28.83 34.89
N LYS A 238 8.28 -29.49 36.02
CA LYS A 238 9.24 -30.22 36.87
C LYS A 238 9.85 -31.42 36.15
N GLU A 239 9.04 -32.20 35.43
CA GLU A 239 9.54 -33.36 34.68
C GLU A 239 10.42 -32.94 33.52
N LEU A 240 10.01 -31.94 32.74
CA LEU A 240 10.81 -31.42 31.63
C LEU A 240 12.12 -30.83 32.12
N ASP A 241 12.12 -30.09 33.24
CA ASP A 241 13.34 -29.57 33.86
C ASP A 241 14.29 -30.65 34.30
N ARG A 242 13.78 -31.68 35.00
CA ARG A 242 14.57 -32.84 35.43
C ARG A 242 15.24 -33.55 34.25
N LEU A 243 14.50 -33.81 33.19
CA LEU A 243 15.01 -34.47 31.99
C LEU A 243 16.03 -33.60 31.24
N ALA A 244 15.77 -32.30 31.14
CA ALA A 244 16.70 -31.33 30.56
C ALA A 244 18.02 -31.26 31.35
N ASN A 245 17.96 -31.30 32.69
CA ASN A 245 19.15 -31.32 33.56
C ASN A 245 19.99 -32.60 33.34
N ILE A 246 19.36 -33.80 33.21
CA ILE A 246 20.05 -35.05 32.88
C ILE A 246 20.76 -34.93 31.52
N THR A 247 20.06 -34.38 30.52
CA THR A 247 20.65 -34.17 29.19
C THR A 247 21.81 -33.20 29.23
N ALA A 248 21.69 -32.09 29.98
CA ALA A 248 22.75 -31.11 30.13
C ALA A 248 24.01 -31.70 30.76
N ASN A 249 23.86 -32.45 31.85
CA ASN A 249 24.99 -33.11 32.53
C ASN A 249 25.67 -34.11 31.61
N SER A 250 24.90 -34.92 30.89
CA SER A 250 25.47 -35.89 29.93
C SER A 250 26.24 -35.23 28.79
N LEU A 251 25.78 -34.07 28.31
CA LEU A 251 26.50 -33.31 27.29
C LEU A 251 27.81 -32.71 27.82
N ILE A 252 27.79 -32.18 29.05
CA ILE A 252 29.00 -31.64 29.71
C ILE A 252 30.03 -32.81 29.93
N GLU A 253 29.60 -33.95 30.44
CA GLU A 253 30.45 -35.11 30.63
C GLU A 253 31.07 -35.62 29.30
N LYS A 254 30.38 -35.43 28.18
CA LYS A 254 30.87 -35.73 26.84
C LYS A 254 31.74 -34.62 26.23
N GLY A 255 32.05 -33.59 26.98
CA GLY A 255 33.00 -32.55 26.59
C GLY A 255 32.35 -31.35 25.85
N LEU A 256 31.03 -31.14 26.00
CA LEU A 256 30.42 -29.94 25.43
C LEU A 256 30.92 -28.69 26.18
N GLU A 257 31.64 -27.84 25.47
CA GLU A 257 32.11 -26.54 25.97
C GLU A 257 31.09 -25.48 25.82
N LYS A 258 31.23 -24.37 26.59
CA LYS A 258 30.36 -23.19 26.51
C LYS A 258 30.39 -22.59 25.10
N GLY A 259 29.23 -22.43 24.48
CA GLY A 259 29.09 -21.98 23.10
C GLY A 259 29.25 -23.09 22.06
N GLY A 260 29.53 -24.30 22.46
CA GLY A 260 29.60 -25.45 21.57
C GLY A 260 28.29 -25.73 20.87
N LYS A 261 28.34 -26.13 19.62
CA LYS A 261 27.18 -26.39 18.76
C LYS A 261 26.76 -27.85 18.89
N VAL A 262 25.46 -28.11 19.06
CA VAL A 262 24.86 -29.42 19.13
C VAL A 262 23.73 -29.56 18.13
N LEU A 263 23.84 -30.48 17.19
CA LEU A 263 22.80 -30.81 16.24
C LEU A 263 21.69 -31.63 16.93
N ILE A 264 20.44 -31.14 16.83
CA ILE A 264 19.26 -31.90 17.23
C ILE A 264 18.65 -32.54 15.97
N LEU A 265 18.83 -33.84 15.81
CA LEU A 265 18.27 -34.63 14.72
C LEU A 265 17.14 -35.50 15.26
N LEU A 266 16.03 -34.90 15.61
CA LEU A 266 14.88 -35.54 16.23
C LEU A 266 13.59 -35.07 15.60
N GLU A 267 12.59 -35.94 15.60
CA GLU A 267 11.20 -35.55 15.30
C GLU A 267 10.65 -34.60 16.36
N ARG A 268 9.50 -34.00 16.06
CA ARG A 268 8.81 -33.05 16.97
C ARG A 268 8.11 -33.77 18.13
N THR A 269 8.87 -34.44 18.95
CA THR A 269 8.46 -35.17 20.14
C THR A 269 8.91 -34.46 21.41
N SER A 270 8.56 -34.99 22.58
CA SER A 270 9.03 -34.45 23.87
C SER A 270 10.57 -34.44 23.96
N LYS A 271 11.24 -35.40 23.33
CA LYS A 271 12.70 -35.50 23.29
C LYS A 271 13.38 -34.30 22.64
N PHE A 272 12.72 -33.67 21.62
CA PHE A 272 13.24 -32.45 21.00
C PHE A 272 13.37 -31.32 22.01
N PHE A 273 12.32 -31.05 22.80
CA PHE A 273 12.34 -30.00 23.80
C PHE A 273 13.25 -30.31 25.00
N ILE A 274 13.32 -31.56 25.42
CA ILE A 274 14.26 -32.01 26.45
C ILE A 274 15.68 -31.72 26.00
N SER A 275 16.04 -32.07 24.75
CA SER A 275 17.36 -31.84 24.18
C SER A 275 17.63 -30.32 24.04
N LEU A 276 16.67 -29.53 23.55
CA LEU A 276 16.79 -28.06 23.40
C LEU A 276 17.15 -27.42 24.74
N PHE A 277 16.35 -27.67 25.80
CA PHE A 277 16.63 -27.10 27.10
C PHE A 277 17.89 -27.67 27.74
N GLY A 278 18.19 -28.97 27.50
CA GLY A 278 19.43 -29.59 27.95
C GLY A 278 20.67 -28.92 27.38
N ILE A 279 20.70 -28.66 26.07
CA ILE A 279 21.79 -27.97 25.38
C ILE A 279 21.96 -26.54 25.92
N LEU A 280 20.87 -25.80 26.04
CA LEU A 280 20.91 -24.42 26.58
C LEU A 280 21.39 -24.38 28.03
N LYS A 281 21.00 -25.35 28.88
CA LYS A 281 21.45 -25.46 30.27
C LYS A 281 22.93 -25.85 30.36
N ALA A 282 23.44 -26.65 29.43
CA ALA A 282 24.86 -26.99 29.30
C ALA A 282 25.69 -25.80 28.77
N GLY A 283 25.07 -24.68 28.39
CA GLY A 283 25.75 -23.52 27.82
C GLY A 283 26.07 -23.65 26.33
N GLY A 284 25.50 -24.64 25.63
CA GLY A 284 25.65 -24.86 24.20
C GLY A 284 24.65 -24.11 23.37
N ALA A 285 24.87 -24.15 22.05
CA ALA A 285 23.93 -23.65 21.03
C ALA A 285 23.33 -24.86 20.28
N PHE A 286 22.00 -24.91 20.18
CA PHE A 286 21.32 -25.97 19.44
C PHE A 286 21.13 -25.62 17.96
N ILE A 287 21.27 -26.62 17.08
CA ILE A 287 21.00 -26.53 15.65
C ILE A 287 19.88 -27.54 15.35
N PRO A 288 18.64 -27.09 15.13
CA PRO A 288 17.55 -28.01 14.83
C PRO A 288 17.64 -28.49 13.37
N SER A 289 17.48 -29.79 13.14
CA SER A 289 17.42 -30.36 11.80
C SER A 289 16.34 -31.44 11.72
N CYS A 290 15.88 -31.73 10.51
CA CYS A 290 14.89 -32.76 10.26
C CYS A 290 15.57 -34.10 10.01
N PRO A 291 15.12 -35.21 10.67
CA PRO A 291 15.66 -36.56 10.42
C PRO A 291 15.46 -37.03 8.96
N ASP A 292 14.43 -36.49 8.29
CA ASP A 292 14.09 -36.88 6.92
C ASP A 292 14.96 -36.21 5.85
N TYR A 293 15.91 -35.34 6.25
CA TYR A 293 16.83 -34.75 5.28
C TYR A 293 17.77 -35.78 4.67
N PRO A 294 18.10 -35.64 3.37
CA PRO A 294 19.13 -36.47 2.75
C PRO A 294 20.43 -36.40 3.54
N LYS A 295 21.14 -37.54 3.56
CA LYS A 295 22.39 -37.67 4.33
C LYS A 295 23.40 -36.59 3.99
N GLU A 296 23.57 -36.28 2.71
CA GLU A 296 24.48 -35.23 2.22
C GLU A 296 24.13 -33.86 2.82
N ARG A 297 22.83 -33.59 3.03
CA ARG A 297 22.37 -32.32 3.65
C ARG A 297 22.69 -32.29 5.14
N ILE A 298 22.53 -33.42 5.83
CA ILE A 298 22.87 -33.56 7.27
C ILE A 298 24.37 -33.39 7.45
N ASP A 299 25.17 -34.06 6.64
CA ASP A 299 26.63 -34.00 6.68
C ASP A 299 27.13 -32.56 6.45
N SER A 300 26.55 -31.85 5.47
CA SER A 300 26.84 -30.40 5.21
C SER A 300 26.45 -29.47 6.35
N ILE A 301 25.52 -29.86 7.25
CA ILE A 301 25.17 -29.06 8.43
C ILE A 301 26.15 -29.34 9.59
N ILE A 302 26.73 -30.51 9.63
CA ILE A 302 27.70 -30.94 10.66
C ILE A 302 29.09 -30.33 10.40
N GLU A 303 29.52 -30.23 9.15
CA GLU A 303 30.74 -29.53 8.73
C GLU A 303 30.65 -28.00 8.99
#